data_02e220e21dd4d2b79e9257d14f233feb
#
_entry.id   02e220e21dd4d2b79e9257d14f233feb
#
_cell.length_a   1.000
_cell.length_b   1.000
_cell.length_c   1.000
_cell.angle_alpha   90.00
_cell.angle_beta   90.00
_cell.angle_gamma   90.00
#
_symmetry.space_group_name_H-M   'P 1'
#
loop_
_entity.id
_entity.type
_entity.pdbx_description
1 polymer ?
#
loop_
_entity_poly.entity_id
_entity_poly.type
_entity_poly.pdbx_seq_one_letter_code
_entity_poly.pdbx_strand_id
1 'polypeptide(L)' 'MMNFLPIVFTCDDSYFKYTSVVIASLLVNQNKNCRYEINIISEYISDENKALAEKQISKFSNFSIKFIILE' A
#
# COMPACT_ATOMS: atom_id res chain seq x y z
N MET A 1 -5.78 12.01 -19.36
CA MET A 1 -6.24 12.10 -17.97
C MET A 1 -5.84 10.84 -17.20
N MET A 2 -5.29 11.01 -16.01
CA MET A 2 -4.86 9.88 -15.18
C MET A 2 -6.06 9.29 -14.44
N ASN A 3 -6.26 7.98 -14.55
CA ASN A 3 -7.28 7.27 -13.79
C ASN A 3 -6.83 7.12 -12.34
N PHE A 4 -7.76 7.23 -11.42
CA PHE A 4 -7.52 7.10 -9.99
C PHE A 4 -8.05 5.75 -9.50
N LEU A 5 -7.17 4.96 -8.89
CA LEU A 5 -7.51 3.62 -8.41
C LEU A 5 -7.25 3.50 -6.90
N PRO A 6 -8.29 3.61 -6.07
CA PRO A 6 -8.15 3.32 -4.65
C PRO A 6 -8.12 1.81 -4.44
N ILE A 7 -7.21 1.35 -3.60
CA ILE A 7 -7.07 -0.07 -3.25
C ILE A 7 -7.10 -0.16 -1.74
N VAL A 8 -7.92 -1.05 -1.20
CA VAL A 8 -8.09 -1.21 0.24
C VAL A 8 -7.65 -2.60 0.68
N PHE A 9 -6.75 -2.63 1.67
CA PHE A 9 -6.35 -3.86 2.33
C PHE A 9 -6.78 -3.79 3.79
N THR A 10 -7.28 -4.91 4.30
CA THR A 10 -7.48 -5.09 5.74
C THR A 10 -6.52 -6.18 6.18
N CYS A 11 -5.69 -5.91 7.18
CA CYS A 11 -4.71 -6.90 7.63
C CYS A 11 -4.27 -6.64 9.07
N ASP A 12 -3.76 -7.68 9.70
CA ASP A 12 -3.07 -7.57 10.98
C ASP A 12 -1.58 -7.37 10.72
N ASP A 13 -0.89 -6.80 11.69
CA ASP A 13 0.55 -6.58 11.60
C ASP A 13 1.31 -7.88 11.31
N SER A 14 0.90 -8.98 11.95
CA SER A 14 1.55 -10.28 11.76
C SER A 14 1.41 -10.84 10.35
N TYR A 15 0.41 -10.39 9.59
CA TYR A 15 0.20 -10.81 8.19
C TYR A 15 0.65 -9.77 7.19
N PHE A 16 1.31 -8.73 7.65
CA PHE A 16 1.69 -7.62 6.77
C PHE A 16 2.62 -8.06 5.63
N LYS A 17 3.41 -9.09 5.85
CA LYS A 17 4.29 -9.63 4.81
C LYS A 17 3.53 -10.07 3.56
N TYR A 18 2.30 -10.56 3.72
CA TYR A 18 1.47 -10.96 2.58
C TYR A 18 0.95 -9.74 1.83
N THR A 19 0.56 -8.71 2.57
CA THR A 19 0.17 -7.43 1.97
C THR A 19 1.34 -6.83 1.20
N SER A 20 2.55 -6.90 1.74
CA SER A 20 3.77 -6.44 1.09
C SER A 20 4.01 -7.15 -0.24
N VAL A 21 3.75 -8.45 -0.30
CA VAL A 21 3.88 -9.23 -1.55
C VAL A 21 2.87 -8.76 -2.59
N VAL A 22 1.64 -8.48 -2.17
CA VAL A 22 0.61 -7.98 -3.09
C VAL A 22 0.97 -6.58 -3.61
N ILE A 23 1.48 -5.73 -2.74
CA ILE A 23 1.96 -4.40 -3.15
C ILE A 23 3.07 -4.54 -4.19
N ALA A 24 4.03 -5.42 -3.97
CA ALA A 24 5.11 -5.67 -4.91
C ALA A 24 4.55 -6.13 -6.28
N SER A 25 3.54 -6.97 -6.27
CA SER A 25 2.88 -7.43 -7.49
C SER A 25 2.20 -6.27 -8.23
N LEU A 26 1.55 -5.37 -7.50
CA LEU A 26 0.92 -4.18 -8.09
C LEU A 26 1.97 -3.29 -8.76
N LEU A 27 3.12 -3.11 -8.13
CA LEU A 27 4.19 -2.28 -8.67
C LEU A 27 4.74 -2.84 -9.98
N VAL A 28 4.84 -4.16 -10.08
CA VAL A 28 5.34 -4.83 -11.29
C VAL A 28 4.33 -4.73 -12.43
N ASN A 29 3.04 -4.82 -12.10
CA ASN A 29 1.97 -4.90 -13.11
C ASN A 29 1.22 -3.59 -13.30
N GLN A 30 1.72 -2.50 -12.77
CA GLN A 30 1.02 -1.22 -12.80
C GLN A 30 0.83 -0.66 -14.20
N ASN A 31 -0.23 0.12 -14.35
CA ASN A 31 -0.44 0.97 -15.50
C ASN A 31 0.04 2.38 -15.14
N LYS A 32 1.03 2.90 -15.87
CA LYS A 32 1.60 4.21 -15.58
C LYS A 32 0.63 5.38 -15.78
N ASN A 33 -0.49 5.13 -16.47
CA ASN A 33 -1.53 6.13 -16.66
C ASN A 33 -2.56 6.12 -15.52
N CYS A 34 -2.34 5.30 -14.50
CA CYS A 34 -3.19 5.22 -13.32
C CYS A 34 -2.46 5.76 -12.10
N ARG A 35 -3.21 6.42 -11.24
CA ARG A 35 -2.74 6.80 -9.91
C ARG A 35 -3.32 5.84 -8.88
N TYR A 36 -2.44 5.17 -8.17
CA TYR A 36 -2.83 4.17 -7.18
C TYR A 36 -2.78 4.75 -5.78
N GLU A 37 -3.88 4.62 -5.05
CA GLU A 37 -3.93 5.01 -3.65
C GLU A 37 -4.17 3.76 -2.82
N ILE A 38 -3.16 3.36 -2.06
CA ILE A 38 -3.23 2.17 -1.21
C ILE A 38 -3.67 2.59 0.18
N ASN A 39 -4.74 1.97 0.66
CA ASN A 39 -5.28 2.22 2.00
C ASN A 39 -5.18 0.91 2.79
N ILE A 40 -4.49 0.95 3.91
CA ILE A 40 -4.32 -0.22 4.77
C ILE A 40 -5.08 0.03 6.07
N ILE A 41 -6.12 -0.77 6.30
CA ILE A 41 -6.97 -0.66 7.48
C ILE A 41 -6.58 -1.77 8.45
N SER A 42 -6.23 -1.40 9.67
CA SER A 42 -5.82 -2.37 10.69
C SER A 42 -6.05 -1.81 12.09
N GLU A 43 -6.11 -2.68 13.07
CA GLU A 43 -6.13 -2.26 14.46
C GLU A 43 -4.73 -1.80 14.90
N TYR A 44 -3.69 -2.37 14.31
CA TYR A 44 -2.31 -2.02 14.63
C TYR A 44 -1.38 -2.39 13.50
N ILE A 45 -0.50 -1.48 13.12
CA ILE A 45 0.62 -1.74 12.20
C ILE A 45 1.87 -1.15 12.87
N SER A 46 2.93 -1.94 12.95
CA SER A 46 4.19 -1.49 13.53
C SER A 46 4.84 -0.40 12.67
N ASP A 47 5.65 0.43 13.30
CA ASP A 47 6.39 1.46 12.57
C ASP A 47 7.34 0.86 11.54
N GLU A 48 7.90 -0.33 11.84
CA GLU A 48 8.75 -1.05 10.88
C GLU A 48 7.99 -1.40 9.61
N ASN A 49 6.78 -1.93 9.75
CA ASN A 49 5.96 -2.32 8.61
C ASN A 49 5.47 -1.12 7.82
N LYS A 50 5.10 -0.03 8.52
CA LYS A 50 4.75 1.23 7.83
C LYS A 50 5.91 1.73 6.99
N ALA A 51 7.12 1.77 7.56
CA ALA A 51 8.30 2.23 6.86
C ALA A 51 8.63 1.32 5.67
N LEU A 52 8.46 0.02 5.83
CA LEU A 52 8.70 -0.94 4.76
C LEU A 52 7.77 -0.70 3.57
N ALA A 53 6.49 -0.50 3.83
CA ALA A 53 5.51 -0.24 2.79
C ALA A 53 5.78 1.09 2.08
N GLU A 54 6.08 2.12 2.85
CA GLU A 54 6.40 3.43 2.28
C GLU A 54 7.65 3.35 1.41
N LYS A 55 8.65 2.59 1.82
CA LYS A 55 9.87 2.38 1.04
C LYS A 55 9.59 1.64 -0.25
N GLN A 56 8.70 0.65 -0.23
CA GLN A 56 8.35 -0.11 -1.43
C GLN A 56 7.84 0.78 -2.55
N ILE A 57 7.01 1.78 -2.21
CA ILE A 57 6.39 2.63 -3.22
C ILE A 57 7.16 3.93 -3.47
N SER A 58 8.24 4.17 -2.75
CA SER A 58 8.94 5.47 -2.75
C SER A 58 9.47 5.90 -4.11
N LYS A 59 9.75 4.96 -5.00
CA LYS A 59 10.28 5.25 -6.34
C LYS A 59 9.18 5.44 -7.39
N PHE A 60 7.93 5.30 -6.98
CA PHE A 60 6.79 5.33 -7.91
C PHE A 60 5.92 6.54 -7.61
N SER A 61 6.04 7.57 -8.41
CA SER A 61 5.33 8.84 -8.19
C SER A 61 3.81 8.72 -8.31
N ASN A 62 3.32 7.67 -8.96
CA ASN A 62 1.90 7.43 -9.15
C ASN A 62 1.28 6.53 -8.05
N PHE A 63 2.05 6.23 -7.00
CA PHE A 63 1.57 5.47 -5.86
C PHE A 63 1.58 6.32 -4.60
N SER A 64 0.56 6.16 -3.77
CA SER A 64 0.52 6.71 -2.42
C SER A 64 -0.01 5.65 -1.47
N ILE A 65 0.29 5.78 -0.18
CA ILE A 65 -0.16 4.84 0.82
C ILE A 65 -0.66 5.58 2.06
N LYS A 66 -1.72 5.06 2.64
CA LYS A 66 -2.32 5.61 3.84
C LYS A 66 -2.66 4.48 4.79
N PHE A 67 -2.34 4.67 6.06
CA PHE A 67 -2.64 3.69 7.10
C PHE A 67 -3.81 4.21 7.93
N ILE A 68 -4.87 3.41 8.01
CA ILE A 68 -6.06 3.74 8.78
C ILE A 68 -6.11 2.79 9.97
N ILE A 69 -5.85 3.31 11.15
CA ILE A 69 -5.80 2.51 12.36
C ILE A 69 -7.15 2.62 13.07
N LEU A 70 -7.77 1.48 13.31
CA LEU A 70 -9.05 1.38 13.99
C LEU A 70 -8.84 1.37 15.50
N GLU A 71 -9.65 2.10 16.21
CA GLU A 71 -9.61 2.16 17.66
C GLU A 71 -10.81 1.44 18.28
#